data_073ded8e09c1822fa7fe2ae3eb41a0a2
#
_entry.id   073ded8e09c1822fa7fe2ae3eb41a0a2
#
_cell.length_a   1.000
_cell.length_b   1.000
_cell.length_c   1.000
_cell.angle_alpha   90.00
_cell.angle_beta   90.00
_cell.angle_gamma   90.00
#
_symmetry.space_group_name_H-M   'P 1'
#
loop_
_entity.id
_entity.type
_entity.pdbx_description
1 polymer ?
#
loop_
_entity_poly.entity_id
_entity_poly.type
_entity_poly.pdbx_seq_one_letter_code
_entity_poly.pdbx_strand_id
1 'polypeptide(L)'
;MLGLGCSTKGRLVPVSVADFEAFVSATGYVTDAERYGWSIVQLDVYNFNLVENAIWTAPDGVHPPRKKSLPVTQVSYNDAVAYCRWAKVRLPTYEEYWSLVGQDQRVIVSDNTLPISPVDSVNVVGNVWDITEPVDSDQIRLAGGSLFCSPTTCHGTQKDRELYVDKETGNINCGFSVVIVP
;
A
#
# COMPACT_ATOMS: atom_id res chain seq x y z
N MET A 1 14.41 -5.15 -41.56
CA MET A 1 13.48 -5.82 -40.64
C MET A 1 13.67 -5.16 -39.29
N LEU A 2 12.77 -4.25 -38.96
CA LEU A 2 12.76 -3.61 -37.62
C LEU A 2 12.00 -4.54 -36.69
N GLY A 3 12.70 -5.16 -35.76
CA GLY A 3 12.12 -5.97 -34.72
C GLY A 3 11.23 -5.09 -33.82
N LEU A 4 9.93 -5.25 -33.93
CA LEU A 4 8.97 -4.77 -32.95
C LEU A 4 9.24 -5.53 -31.64
N GLY A 5 10.04 -4.93 -30.77
CA GLY A 5 10.14 -5.35 -29.38
C GLY A 5 8.78 -5.18 -28.74
N CYS A 6 8.05 -6.26 -28.58
CA CYS A 6 6.86 -6.30 -27.74
C CYS A 6 7.34 -6.02 -26.30
N SER A 7 7.31 -4.76 -25.91
CA SER A 7 7.50 -4.38 -24.52
C SER A 7 6.28 -4.88 -23.76
N THR A 8 6.39 -6.04 -23.14
CA THR A 8 5.38 -6.54 -22.22
C THR A 8 5.39 -5.64 -21.00
N LYS A 9 4.53 -4.60 -21.04
CA LYS A 9 4.33 -3.74 -19.88
C LYS A 9 3.85 -4.62 -18.71
N GLY A 10 4.59 -4.60 -17.62
CA GLY A 10 4.13 -5.18 -16.36
C GLY A 10 2.78 -4.57 -15.94
N ARG A 11 2.13 -5.19 -14.99
CA ARG A 11 0.93 -4.64 -14.36
C ARG A 11 1.14 -4.51 -12.85
N LEU A 12 0.47 -3.54 -12.24
CA LEU A 12 0.39 -3.39 -10.79
C LEU A 12 -0.70 -4.31 -10.24
N VAL A 13 -0.37 -5.00 -9.16
CA VAL A 13 -1.32 -5.84 -8.43
C VAL A 13 -1.20 -5.50 -6.95
N PRO A 14 -2.27 -4.98 -6.32
CA PRO A 14 -2.29 -4.77 -4.88
C PRO A 14 -2.09 -6.10 -4.14
N VAL A 15 -1.24 -6.10 -3.14
CA VAL A 15 -1.04 -7.26 -2.27
C VAL A 15 -2.19 -7.33 -1.28
N SER A 16 -2.94 -8.42 -1.32
CA SER A 16 -4.08 -8.64 -0.43
C SER A 16 -3.65 -9.13 0.96
N VAL A 17 -4.56 -9.03 1.91
CA VAL A 17 -4.38 -9.66 3.24
C VAL A 17 -4.13 -11.16 3.10
N ALA A 18 -4.81 -11.84 2.17
CA ALA A 18 -4.61 -13.28 1.93
C ALA A 18 -3.20 -13.60 1.40
N ASP A 19 -2.69 -12.79 0.47
CA ASP A 19 -1.33 -12.95 -0.08
C ASP A 19 -0.27 -12.74 1.01
N PHE A 20 -0.45 -11.71 1.83
CA PHE A 20 0.46 -11.40 2.93
C PHE A 20 0.40 -12.46 4.04
N GLU A 21 -0.79 -12.97 4.35
CA GLU A 21 -0.97 -14.12 5.27
C GLU A 21 -0.21 -15.36 4.80
N ALA A 22 -0.24 -15.65 3.50
CA ALA A 22 0.51 -16.76 2.92
C ALA A 22 2.03 -16.58 3.10
N PHE A 23 2.53 -15.37 2.91
CA PHE A 23 3.92 -15.01 3.16
C PHE A 23 4.32 -15.23 4.63
N VAL A 24 3.55 -14.64 5.55
CA VAL A 24 3.83 -14.75 6.99
C VAL A 24 3.75 -16.23 7.44
N SER A 25 2.76 -16.97 6.98
CA SER A 25 2.59 -18.39 7.31
C SER A 25 3.76 -19.24 6.81
N ALA A 26 4.29 -18.94 5.63
CA ALA A 26 5.40 -19.69 5.02
C ALA A 26 6.77 -19.35 5.64
N THR A 27 6.94 -18.15 6.21
CA THR A 27 8.24 -17.65 6.63
C THR A 27 8.38 -17.43 8.13
N GLY A 28 7.27 -17.30 8.84
CA GLY A 28 7.27 -16.85 10.24
C GLY A 28 7.70 -15.38 10.39
N TYR A 29 7.54 -14.58 9.33
CA TYR A 29 7.93 -13.17 9.35
C TYR A 29 7.14 -12.38 10.40
N VAL A 30 7.83 -11.51 11.10
CA VAL A 30 7.25 -10.58 12.09
C VAL A 30 7.41 -9.17 11.54
N THR A 31 6.31 -8.45 11.35
CA THR A 31 6.31 -7.10 10.79
C THR A 31 6.91 -6.06 11.74
N ASP A 32 7.30 -4.91 11.22
CA ASP A 32 7.80 -3.82 12.06
C ASP A 32 6.76 -3.37 13.08
N ALA A 33 5.48 -3.26 12.69
CA ALA A 33 4.40 -2.92 13.61
C ALA A 33 4.24 -3.95 14.74
N GLU A 34 4.39 -5.25 14.45
CA GLU A 34 4.39 -6.31 15.48
C GLU A 34 5.59 -6.23 16.40
N ARG A 35 6.79 -5.87 15.89
CA ARG A 35 7.99 -5.69 16.70
C ARG A 35 7.90 -4.50 17.64
N TYR A 36 7.35 -3.39 17.16
CA TYR A 36 7.18 -2.17 17.95
C TYR A 36 5.98 -2.26 18.91
N GLY A 37 5.00 -3.10 18.60
CA GLY A 37 3.76 -3.25 19.35
C GLY A 37 2.76 -2.12 19.10
N TRP A 38 2.98 -1.26 18.10
CA TRP A 38 2.10 -0.16 17.73
C TRP A 38 2.28 0.24 16.26
N SER A 39 1.32 0.96 15.74
CA SER A 39 1.42 1.62 14.44
C SER A 39 0.50 2.84 14.35
N ILE A 40 0.47 3.50 13.18
CA ILE A 40 -0.35 4.68 12.96
C ILE A 40 -1.76 4.27 12.52
N VAL A 41 -2.77 4.78 13.23
CA VAL A 41 -4.17 4.71 12.80
C VAL A 41 -4.64 6.10 12.44
N GLN A 42 -4.85 6.33 11.16
CA GLN A 42 -5.42 7.56 10.66
C GLN A 42 -6.94 7.47 10.71
N LEU A 43 -7.58 8.49 11.26
CA LEU A 43 -9.04 8.56 11.42
C LEU A 43 -9.69 9.40 10.32
N ASP A 44 -8.98 10.41 9.85
CA ASP A 44 -9.33 11.25 8.72
C ASP A 44 -8.07 11.91 8.13
N VAL A 45 -8.21 12.88 7.23
CA VAL A 45 -7.08 13.55 6.55
C VAL A 45 -6.09 14.21 7.52
N TYR A 46 -6.55 14.65 8.69
CA TYR A 46 -5.75 15.47 9.62
C TYR A 46 -5.49 14.78 10.95
N ASN A 47 -6.27 13.75 11.31
CA ASN A 47 -6.22 13.12 12.61
C ASN A 47 -5.63 11.71 12.50
N PHE A 48 -4.54 11.50 13.18
CA PHE A 48 -3.90 10.19 13.30
C PHE A 48 -3.37 9.99 14.72
N ASN A 49 -3.38 8.75 15.19
CA ASN A 49 -2.92 8.35 16.50
C ASN A 49 -1.92 7.20 16.39
N LEU A 50 -1.05 7.09 17.36
CA LEU A 50 -0.30 5.87 17.61
C LEU A 50 -1.21 4.92 18.40
N VAL A 51 -1.44 3.73 17.88
CA VAL A 51 -2.35 2.75 18.45
C VAL A 51 -1.60 1.45 18.73
N GLU A 52 -1.68 0.99 19.98
CA GLU A 52 -1.12 -0.29 20.37
C GLU A 52 -1.83 -1.44 19.65
N ASN A 53 -1.06 -2.46 19.29
CA ASN A 53 -1.52 -3.64 18.55
C ASN A 53 -2.17 -3.35 17.20
N ALA A 54 -2.00 -2.16 16.65
CA ALA A 54 -2.37 -1.88 15.27
C ALA A 54 -1.36 -2.55 14.32
N ILE A 55 -1.77 -3.68 13.77
CA ILE A 55 -0.96 -4.58 12.93
C ILE A 55 -1.79 -5.06 11.73
N TRP A 56 -1.18 -5.71 10.77
CA TRP A 56 -1.87 -6.15 9.55
C TRP A 56 -3.06 -7.09 9.80
N THR A 57 -3.10 -7.83 10.91
CA THR A 57 -4.23 -8.69 11.32
C THR A 57 -5.29 -7.96 12.15
N ALA A 58 -4.98 -6.77 12.66
CA ALA A 58 -5.88 -5.89 13.40
C ALA A 58 -5.53 -4.42 13.07
N PRO A 59 -5.89 -3.92 11.89
CA PRO A 59 -5.38 -2.63 11.40
C PRO A 59 -5.72 -1.42 12.28
N ASP A 60 -6.80 -1.46 13.02
CA ASP A 60 -7.20 -0.43 13.98
C ASP A 60 -6.81 -0.77 15.44
N GLY A 61 -6.05 -1.84 15.64
CA GLY A 61 -5.64 -2.35 16.96
C GLY A 61 -6.67 -3.26 17.64
N VAL A 62 -7.86 -3.42 17.06
CA VAL A 62 -8.97 -4.17 17.68
C VAL A 62 -9.63 -5.17 16.71
N HIS A 63 -9.95 -4.73 15.50
CA HIS A 63 -10.74 -5.50 14.57
C HIS A 63 -9.91 -6.10 13.43
N PRO A 64 -10.19 -7.34 13.03
CA PRO A 64 -9.56 -7.92 11.86
C PRO A 64 -9.99 -7.21 10.58
N PRO A 65 -9.22 -7.33 9.47
CA PRO A 65 -9.64 -6.85 8.17
C PRO A 65 -11.02 -7.39 7.77
N ARG A 66 -11.86 -6.55 7.18
CA ARG A 66 -13.24 -6.92 6.79
C ARG A 66 -13.28 -8.11 5.82
N LYS A 67 -12.31 -8.20 4.93
CA LYS A 67 -12.16 -9.29 3.97
C LYS A 67 -10.68 -9.53 3.68
N LYS A 68 -10.30 -10.78 3.48
CA LYS A 68 -8.92 -11.13 3.12
C LYS A 68 -8.53 -10.74 1.68
N SER A 69 -9.49 -10.42 0.83
CA SER A 69 -9.25 -9.93 -0.53
C SER A 69 -8.91 -8.44 -0.61
N LEU A 70 -9.05 -7.70 0.49
CA LEU A 70 -8.68 -6.27 0.54
C LEU A 70 -7.17 -6.10 0.58
N PRO A 71 -6.64 -4.95 0.15
CA PRO A 71 -5.22 -4.63 0.31
C PRO A 71 -4.77 -4.77 1.75
N VAL A 72 -3.61 -5.35 1.97
CA VAL A 72 -2.96 -5.36 3.28
C VAL A 72 -2.55 -3.95 3.66
N THR A 73 -2.75 -3.60 4.92
CA THR A 73 -2.30 -2.32 5.50
C THR A 73 -1.55 -2.56 6.81
N GLN A 74 -1.08 -1.51 7.45
CA GLN A 74 -0.22 -1.62 8.66
C GLN A 74 1.09 -2.35 8.37
N VAL A 75 1.60 -2.18 7.18
CA VAL A 75 2.89 -2.71 6.73
C VAL A 75 3.85 -1.57 6.42
N SER A 76 5.12 -1.77 6.72
CA SER A 76 6.20 -0.84 6.44
C SER A 76 6.84 -1.13 5.06
N TYR A 77 7.76 -0.25 4.63
CA TYR A 77 8.59 -0.53 3.45
C TYR A 77 9.44 -1.80 3.66
N ASN A 78 10.00 -2.00 4.84
CA ASN A 78 10.78 -3.20 5.14
C ASN A 78 9.93 -4.47 4.99
N ASP A 79 8.68 -4.43 5.44
CA ASP A 79 7.73 -5.55 5.31
C ASP A 79 7.41 -5.83 3.83
N ALA A 80 7.17 -4.78 3.06
CA ALA A 80 6.89 -4.89 1.62
C ALA A 80 8.08 -5.48 0.84
N VAL A 81 9.30 -5.07 1.17
CA VAL A 81 10.52 -5.62 0.56
C VAL A 81 10.72 -7.09 0.95
N ALA A 82 10.45 -7.46 2.20
CA ALA A 82 10.53 -8.85 2.64
C ALA A 82 9.53 -9.74 1.89
N TYR A 83 8.29 -9.28 1.74
CA TYR A 83 7.29 -9.95 0.90
C TYR A 83 7.76 -10.10 -0.55
N CYS A 84 8.24 -9.01 -1.16
CA CYS A 84 8.71 -9.02 -2.55
C CYS A 84 9.82 -10.05 -2.80
N ARG A 85 10.76 -10.17 -1.88
CA ARG A 85 11.83 -11.18 -1.95
C ARG A 85 11.29 -12.61 -1.91
N TRP A 86 10.34 -12.88 -1.03
CA TRP A 86 9.72 -14.20 -0.92
C TRP A 86 8.89 -14.54 -2.17
N ALA A 87 8.04 -13.62 -2.61
CA ALA A 87 7.16 -13.82 -3.75
C ALA A 87 7.87 -13.72 -5.12
N LYS A 88 9.14 -13.33 -5.15
CA LYS A 88 9.95 -13.08 -6.36
C LYS A 88 9.33 -12.03 -7.30
N VAL A 89 8.82 -10.99 -6.69
CA VAL A 89 8.26 -9.80 -7.34
C VAL A 89 9.00 -8.55 -6.85
N ARG A 90 8.61 -7.38 -7.29
CA ARG A 90 9.24 -6.14 -6.84
C ARG A 90 8.22 -5.02 -6.69
N LEU A 91 8.58 -4.02 -5.90
CA LEU A 91 7.87 -2.76 -5.85
C LEU A 91 8.06 -1.97 -7.16
N PRO A 92 7.09 -1.14 -7.56
CA PRO A 92 7.30 -0.13 -8.59
C PRO A 92 8.14 1.03 -8.03
N THR A 93 8.94 1.67 -8.87
CA THR A 93 9.37 3.03 -8.56
C THR A 93 8.17 3.98 -8.66
N TYR A 94 8.27 5.20 -8.10
CA TYR A 94 7.18 6.18 -8.18
C TYR A 94 6.76 6.49 -9.62
N GLU A 95 7.73 6.71 -10.50
CA GLU A 95 7.46 7.00 -11.91
C GLU A 95 6.86 5.78 -12.65
N GLU A 96 7.34 4.59 -12.31
CA GLU A 96 6.83 3.35 -12.88
C GLU A 96 5.38 3.09 -12.45
N TYR A 97 5.06 3.34 -11.16
CA TYR A 97 3.69 3.26 -10.66
C TYR A 97 2.73 4.04 -11.54
N TRP A 98 3.00 5.34 -11.75
CA TRP A 98 2.14 6.20 -12.55
C TRP A 98 2.11 5.84 -14.04
N SER A 99 3.19 5.28 -14.56
CA SER A 99 3.24 4.75 -15.94
C SER A 99 2.38 3.50 -16.13
N LEU A 100 2.31 2.64 -15.11
CA LEU A 100 1.57 1.37 -15.17
C LEU A 100 0.08 1.55 -14.85
N VAL A 101 -0.27 2.47 -13.96
CA VAL A 101 -1.67 2.80 -13.64
C VAL A 101 -2.40 3.39 -14.86
N GLY A 102 -1.72 4.17 -15.69
CA GLY A 102 -2.30 4.74 -16.92
C GLY A 102 -3.49 5.67 -16.63
N GLN A 103 -4.65 5.34 -17.17
CA GLN A 103 -5.89 6.12 -17.03
C GLN A 103 -6.80 5.63 -15.89
N ASP A 104 -6.43 4.58 -15.19
CA ASP A 104 -7.23 4.04 -14.09
C ASP A 104 -7.05 4.86 -12.80
N GLN A 105 -7.48 6.11 -12.88
CA GLN A 105 -7.48 7.04 -11.74
C GLN A 105 -8.89 7.14 -11.19
N ARG A 106 -9.18 6.31 -10.21
CA ARG A 106 -10.47 6.34 -9.50
C ARG A 106 -10.33 7.14 -8.23
N VAL A 107 -11.34 7.95 -7.95
CA VAL A 107 -11.48 8.60 -6.65
C VAL A 107 -12.32 7.68 -5.78
N ILE A 108 -11.77 7.23 -4.66
CA ILE A 108 -12.51 6.47 -3.68
C ILE A 108 -13.03 7.42 -2.60
N VAL A 109 -14.30 7.28 -2.31
CA VAL A 109 -14.93 7.99 -1.20
C VAL A 109 -14.88 7.07 0.02
N SER A 110 -14.30 7.56 1.10
CA SER A 110 -14.36 6.86 2.38
C SER A 110 -15.81 6.69 2.83
N ASP A 111 -16.17 5.51 3.26
CA ASP A 111 -17.47 5.24 3.86
C ASP A 111 -17.57 5.70 5.32
N ASN A 112 -16.44 6.13 5.91
CA ASN A 112 -16.31 6.57 7.30
C ASN A 112 -16.90 5.59 8.34
N THR A 113 -17.09 4.34 7.96
CA THR A 113 -17.60 3.33 8.87
C THR A 113 -16.47 2.66 9.64
N LEU A 114 -16.67 2.39 10.90
CA LEU A 114 -15.75 1.61 11.70
C LEU A 114 -16.00 0.10 11.54
N PRO A 115 -14.95 -0.72 11.56
CA PRO A 115 -13.54 -0.36 11.54
C PRO A 115 -13.15 0.25 10.19
N ILE A 116 -12.25 1.24 10.21
CA ILE A 116 -11.67 1.83 9.01
C ILE A 116 -10.93 0.74 8.25
N SER A 117 -11.22 0.61 6.96
CA SER A 117 -10.70 -0.46 6.14
C SER A 117 -10.67 -0.05 4.66
N PRO A 118 -9.75 -0.55 3.86
CA PRO A 118 -9.85 -0.47 2.41
C PRO A 118 -11.21 -0.93 1.91
N VAL A 119 -11.74 -0.29 0.88
CA VAL A 119 -13.11 -0.55 0.37
C VAL A 119 -13.15 -1.37 -0.91
N ASP A 120 -12.03 -1.44 -1.63
CA ASP A 120 -11.93 -2.10 -2.94
C ASP A 120 -10.60 -2.89 -3.04
N SER A 121 -10.67 -4.16 -3.38
CA SER A 121 -9.51 -5.04 -3.53
C SER A 121 -8.77 -4.89 -4.87
N VAL A 122 -9.39 -4.26 -5.86
CA VAL A 122 -8.84 -4.18 -7.23
C VAL A 122 -8.42 -2.79 -7.65
N ASN A 123 -8.85 -1.77 -6.92
CA ASN A 123 -8.53 -0.40 -7.25
C ASN A 123 -7.14 -0.02 -6.70
N VAL A 124 -6.22 0.29 -7.59
CA VAL A 124 -4.86 0.68 -7.22
C VAL A 124 -4.83 2.14 -6.73
N VAL A 125 -5.53 3.05 -7.40
CA VAL A 125 -5.50 4.49 -7.07
C VAL A 125 -6.63 4.85 -6.11
N GLY A 126 -6.29 5.56 -5.03
CA GLY A 126 -7.25 6.20 -4.13
C GLY A 126 -7.80 5.30 -3.00
N ASN A 127 -7.39 4.05 -2.89
CA ASN A 127 -7.86 3.14 -1.85
C ASN A 127 -6.91 3.11 -0.65
N VAL A 128 -5.69 2.68 -0.87
CA VAL A 128 -4.57 2.79 0.08
C VAL A 128 -3.40 3.48 -0.60
N TRP A 129 -2.60 4.20 0.16
CA TRP A 129 -1.31 4.67 -0.33
C TRP A 129 -0.43 3.48 -0.68
N ASP A 130 0.14 3.49 -1.88
CA ASP A 130 1.09 2.50 -2.32
C ASP A 130 2.53 2.90 -1.98
N ILE A 131 3.21 2.03 -1.25
CA ILE A 131 4.64 2.13 -0.98
C ILE A 131 5.39 1.90 -2.30
N THR A 132 6.33 2.80 -2.64
CA THR A 132 7.15 2.65 -3.84
C THR A 132 8.62 2.41 -3.51
N GLU A 133 9.36 1.85 -4.48
CA GLU A 133 10.80 1.66 -4.39
C GLU A 133 11.50 3.02 -4.49
N PRO A 134 12.32 3.42 -3.51
CA PRO A 134 13.04 4.68 -3.57
C PRO A 134 14.13 4.66 -4.65
N VAL A 135 14.32 5.79 -5.32
CA VAL A 135 15.39 6.02 -6.29
C VAL A 135 16.21 7.19 -5.77
N ASP A 136 17.48 6.97 -5.57
CA ASP A 136 18.45 8.01 -5.12
C ASP A 136 18.07 8.71 -3.78
N SER A 137 17.28 8.06 -2.94
CA SER A 137 16.82 8.61 -1.66
C SER A 137 16.63 7.51 -0.63
N ASP A 138 16.78 7.86 0.65
CA ASP A 138 16.39 7.01 1.78
C ASP A 138 14.92 7.20 2.19
N GLN A 139 14.24 8.17 1.59
CA GLN A 139 12.83 8.44 1.84
C GLN A 139 11.93 7.67 0.88
N ILE A 140 10.91 7.03 1.44
CA ILE A 140 9.93 6.27 0.67
C ILE A 140 8.81 7.19 0.23
N ARG A 141 8.66 7.40 -1.07
CA ARG A 141 7.57 8.17 -1.62
C ARG A 141 6.33 7.30 -1.73
N LEU A 142 5.18 7.82 -1.31
CA LEU A 142 3.90 7.15 -1.44
C LEU A 142 3.17 7.60 -2.71
N ALA A 143 2.47 6.69 -3.35
CA ALA A 143 1.74 6.92 -4.59
C ALA A 143 0.24 6.58 -4.45
N GLY A 144 -0.58 7.13 -5.32
CA GLY A 144 -1.95 6.71 -5.55
C GLY A 144 -3.01 7.34 -4.64
N GLY A 145 -2.65 7.91 -3.51
CA GLY A 145 -3.61 8.41 -2.54
C GLY A 145 -4.33 7.30 -1.77
N SER A 146 -5.19 7.66 -0.85
CA SER A 146 -5.92 6.70 -0.02
C SER A 146 -7.42 7.03 0.07
N LEU A 147 -8.15 6.18 0.78
CA LEU A 147 -9.59 6.35 1.03
C LEU A 147 -9.95 7.67 1.76
N PHE A 148 -8.99 8.36 2.36
CA PHE A 148 -9.18 9.69 2.94
C PHE A 148 -8.94 10.84 1.95
N CYS A 149 -8.41 10.54 0.76
CA CYS A 149 -8.10 11.56 -0.22
C CYS A 149 -9.34 11.88 -1.06
N SER A 150 -9.76 13.14 -0.98
CA SER A 150 -10.76 13.68 -1.91
C SER A 150 -10.09 14.63 -2.90
N PRO A 151 -10.74 14.94 -4.03
CA PRO A 151 -10.24 15.93 -4.99
C PRO A 151 -9.97 17.31 -4.39
N THR A 152 -10.61 17.62 -3.27
CA THR A 152 -10.55 18.95 -2.64
C THR A 152 -9.62 19.02 -1.43
N THR A 153 -9.22 17.90 -0.85
CA THR A 153 -8.49 17.91 0.44
C THR A 153 -7.06 17.38 0.36
N CYS A 154 -6.81 16.35 -0.44
CA CYS A 154 -5.54 15.66 -0.36
C CYS A 154 -4.76 15.67 -1.67
N HIS A 155 -5.43 15.69 -2.82
CA HIS A 155 -4.82 15.54 -4.14
C HIS A 155 -3.87 14.35 -4.29
N GLY A 156 -3.94 13.38 -3.38
CA GLY A 156 -3.03 12.22 -3.32
C GLY A 156 -3.16 11.30 -4.52
N THR A 157 -4.27 11.37 -5.25
CA THR A 157 -4.51 10.67 -6.52
C THR A 157 -3.82 11.34 -7.71
N GLN A 158 -3.09 12.43 -7.50
CA GLN A 158 -2.37 13.16 -8.54
C GLN A 158 -0.87 12.84 -8.48
N LYS A 159 -0.26 12.74 -9.66
CA LYS A 159 1.16 12.40 -9.80
C LYS A 159 2.12 13.41 -9.17
N ASP A 160 1.76 14.66 -9.09
CA ASP A 160 2.60 15.73 -8.53
C ASP A 160 2.60 15.79 -7.00
N ARG A 161 1.76 14.97 -6.35
CA ARG A 161 1.72 14.93 -4.88
C ARG A 161 3.01 14.33 -4.31
N GLU A 162 3.61 15.06 -3.39
CA GLU A 162 4.78 14.62 -2.63
C GLU A 162 4.37 14.24 -1.20
N LEU A 163 4.45 12.96 -0.89
CA LEU A 163 4.28 12.42 0.44
C LEU A 163 5.34 11.34 0.67
N TYR A 164 6.10 11.50 1.74
CA TYR A 164 7.18 10.61 2.09
C TYR A 164 6.97 10.01 3.47
N VAL A 165 7.44 8.79 3.65
CA VAL A 165 7.45 8.07 4.92
C VAL A 165 8.82 7.48 5.18
N ASP A 166 9.05 7.03 6.40
CA ASP A 166 10.23 6.24 6.77
C ASP A 166 10.09 4.76 6.35
N LYS A 167 11.12 3.97 6.61
CA LYS A 167 11.17 2.55 6.20
C LYS A 167 10.44 1.60 7.14
N GLU A 168 10.10 2.02 8.35
CA GLU A 168 9.72 1.15 9.46
C GLU A 168 8.28 1.35 9.93
N THR A 169 7.65 2.48 9.57
CA THR A 169 6.32 2.83 10.08
C THR A 169 5.21 2.36 9.14
N GLY A 170 4.26 1.62 9.69
CA GLY A 170 3.00 1.28 9.03
C GLY A 170 1.91 2.31 9.29
N ASN A 171 0.87 2.29 8.45
CA ASN A 171 -0.34 3.10 8.65
C ASN A 171 -1.56 2.31 8.13
N ILE A 172 -2.73 2.53 8.75
CA ILE A 172 -3.98 1.87 8.38
C ILE A 172 -4.41 2.13 6.93
N ASN A 173 -3.94 3.20 6.31
CA ASN A 173 -4.23 3.54 4.91
C ASN A 173 -3.03 3.39 3.98
N CYS A 174 -1.98 2.71 4.42
CA CYS A 174 -0.77 2.42 3.65
C CYS A 174 -0.66 0.92 3.39
N GLY A 175 -0.46 0.57 2.15
CA GLY A 175 -0.18 -0.78 1.67
C GLY A 175 0.79 -0.75 0.51
N PHE A 176 0.81 -1.75 -0.33
CA PHE A 176 1.68 -1.79 -1.50
C PHE A 176 1.12 -2.64 -2.62
N SER A 177 1.47 -2.25 -3.84
CA SER A 177 1.25 -3.04 -5.05
C SER A 177 2.59 -3.54 -5.57
N VAL A 178 2.57 -4.68 -6.25
CA VAL A 178 3.76 -5.26 -6.87
C VAL A 178 3.67 -5.23 -8.39
N VAL A 179 4.82 -5.19 -9.05
CA VAL A 179 4.91 -5.31 -10.50
C VAL A 179 5.00 -6.77 -10.87
N ILE A 180 4.02 -7.22 -11.64
CA ILE A 180 4.03 -8.53 -12.28
C ILE A 180 4.37 -8.35 -13.75
N VAL A 181 5.44 -8.99 -14.19
CA VAL A 181 5.82 -9.07 -15.59
C VAL A 181 5.25 -10.37 -16.16
N PRO A 182 4.61 -10.35 -17.32
CA PRO A 182 4.06 -11.55 -17.97
C PRO A 182 5.11 -12.59 -18.31
#